data_a2548b3056f1d34cf357687539daf259
#
_entry.id   a2548b3056f1d34cf357687539daf259
#
_cell.length_a   1.000
_cell.length_b   1.000
_cell.length_c   1.000
_cell.angle_alpha   90.00
_cell.angle_beta   90.00
_cell.angle_gamma   90.00
#
_symmetry.space_group_name_H-M   'P 1'
#
loop_
_entity.id
_entity.type
_entity.pdbx_description
1 polymer ?
#
loop_
_entity_poly.entity_id
_entity_poly.type
_entity_poly.pdbx_seq_one_letter_code
_entity_poly.pdbx_strand_id
1 'polypeptide(L)'
;MAQLPQHHVTTLILGAGAAGMMAAAHSGAGVLVIDHAKAAGEKIRISGGGRCNFTNIHCTPSAFLSENPHFAKSALSRYGPYDFLDLVNRHRISWHEKTLGQLFCDSSAKEIIAMLQAEMAEVDVELWLETSISSVRHSGDEFCVLVEKQGQAREICADH
;
A
#
# COMPACT_ATOMS: atom_id res chain seq x y z
N MET A 1 33.49 13.99 5.30
CA MET A 1 32.02 14.04 5.18
C MET A 1 31.48 13.14 6.26
N ALA A 2 30.58 13.62 7.11
CA ALA A 2 29.93 12.77 8.11
C ALA A 2 29.06 11.74 7.37
N GLN A 3 29.22 10.47 7.70
CA GLN A 3 28.42 9.39 7.13
C GLN A 3 26.99 9.56 7.67
N LEU A 4 25.99 9.55 6.78
CA LEU A 4 24.58 9.60 7.20
C LEU A 4 24.23 8.35 7.99
N PRO A 5 23.29 8.43 8.97
CA PRO A 5 22.78 7.25 9.63
C PRO A 5 22.16 6.31 8.58
N GLN A 6 22.67 5.09 8.50
CA GLN A 6 22.22 4.07 7.58
C GLN A 6 21.22 3.15 8.26
N HIS A 7 20.13 2.84 7.57
CA HIS A 7 19.11 1.87 8.00
C HIS A 7 18.97 0.84 6.89
N HIS A 8 19.10 -0.45 7.19
CA HIS A 8 18.95 -1.52 6.21
C HIS A 8 17.67 -2.31 6.49
N VAL A 9 16.91 -2.57 5.43
CA VAL A 9 15.67 -3.36 5.48
C VAL A 9 15.66 -4.38 4.34
N THR A 10 14.90 -5.45 4.46
CA THR A 10 14.72 -6.43 3.38
C THR A 10 13.91 -5.82 2.23
N THR A 11 12.81 -5.14 2.56
CA THR A 11 11.94 -4.52 1.54
C THR A 11 11.59 -3.09 1.94
N LEU A 12 11.83 -2.15 1.04
CA LEU A 12 11.42 -0.76 1.19
C LEU A 12 10.27 -0.43 0.24
N ILE A 13 9.14 0.00 0.79
CA ILE A 13 7.96 0.37 0.02
C ILE A 13 7.77 1.88 0.05
N LEU A 14 7.69 2.48 -1.15
CA LEU A 14 7.52 3.91 -1.34
C LEU A 14 6.04 4.24 -1.56
N GLY A 15 5.40 4.75 -0.50
CA GLY A 15 4.00 5.16 -0.48
C GLY A 15 3.09 4.27 0.38
N ALA A 16 2.44 4.87 1.38
CA ALA A 16 1.46 4.24 2.27
C ALA A 16 0.01 4.36 1.74
N GLY A 17 -0.16 4.18 0.44
CA GLY A 17 -1.47 4.04 -0.21
C GLY A 17 -2.00 2.61 -0.16
N ALA A 18 -3.13 2.33 -0.83
CA ALA A 18 -3.73 0.99 -0.86
C ALA A 18 -2.75 -0.09 -1.33
N ALA A 19 -2.06 0.15 -2.45
CA ALA A 19 -1.11 -0.81 -3.02
C ALA A 19 0.10 -1.02 -2.12
N GLY A 20 0.68 0.07 -1.56
CA GLY A 20 1.85 -0.04 -0.69
C GLY A 20 1.55 -0.76 0.63
N MET A 21 0.45 -0.44 1.29
CA MET A 21 0.05 -1.12 2.52
C MET A 21 -0.28 -2.60 2.28
N MET A 22 -0.96 -2.91 1.18
CA MET A 22 -1.27 -4.30 0.81
C MET A 22 0.00 -5.09 0.46
N ALA A 23 0.93 -4.50 -0.29
CA ALA A 23 2.23 -5.11 -0.59
C ALA A 23 3.02 -5.36 0.70
N ALA A 24 3.06 -4.39 1.61
CA ALA A 24 3.77 -4.51 2.88
C ALA A 24 3.27 -5.69 3.72
N ALA A 25 1.94 -5.83 3.86
CA ALA A 25 1.33 -6.92 4.60
C ALA A 25 1.66 -8.33 4.03
N HIS A 26 2.16 -8.39 2.78
CA HIS A 26 2.48 -9.67 2.09
C HIS A 26 3.96 -9.84 1.76
N SER A 27 4.83 -8.93 2.18
CA SER A 27 6.26 -8.97 1.84
C SER A 27 7.13 -9.72 2.85
N GLY A 28 6.56 -10.27 3.91
CA GLY A 28 7.33 -10.97 4.96
C GLY A 28 7.95 -10.03 5.98
N ALA A 29 9.06 -10.45 6.59
CA ALA A 29 9.72 -9.69 7.65
C ALA A 29 10.69 -8.63 7.11
N GLY A 30 11.00 -7.62 7.94
CA GLY A 30 11.99 -6.60 7.61
C GLY A 30 11.50 -5.58 6.58
N VAL A 31 10.22 -5.23 6.64
CA VAL A 31 9.57 -4.28 5.71
C VAL A 31 9.45 -2.91 6.34
N LEU A 32 9.84 -1.89 5.59
CA LEU A 32 9.61 -0.48 5.91
C LEU A 32 8.76 0.16 4.81
N VAL A 33 7.68 0.79 5.21
CA VAL A 33 6.87 1.67 4.34
C VAL A 33 7.16 3.11 4.67
N ILE A 34 7.46 3.93 3.67
CA ILE A 34 7.63 5.38 3.85
C ILE A 34 6.59 6.16 3.04
N ASP A 35 6.10 7.27 3.61
CA ASP A 35 5.20 8.19 2.91
C ASP A 35 5.46 9.63 3.37
N HIS A 36 5.34 10.58 2.44
CA HIS A 36 5.47 12.01 2.73
C HIS A 36 4.26 12.59 3.47
N ALA A 37 3.13 11.89 3.40
CA ALA A 37 1.88 12.33 4.01
C ALA A 37 1.91 12.21 5.54
N LYS A 38 1.04 12.99 6.21
CA LYS A 38 0.84 12.92 7.66
C LYS A 38 0.05 11.69 8.11
N ALA A 39 -0.65 11.05 7.18
CA ALA A 39 -1.47 9.88 7.46
C ALA A 39 -1.42 8.90 6.29
N ALA A 40 -1.45 7.61 6.59
CA ALA A 40 -1.58 6.58 5.56
C ALA A 40 -2.95 6.64 4.87
N GLY A 41 -2.99 6.22 3.59
CA GLY A 41 -4.24 6.02 2.86
C GLY A 41 -4.98 7.30 2.47
N GLU A 42 -4.29 8.42 2.20
CA GLU A 42 -4.97 9.69 1.88
C GLU A 42 -5.96 9.58 0.71
N LYS A 43 -5.58 8.90 -0.38
CA LYS A 43 -6.48 8.68 -1.52
C LYS A 43 -7.64 7.74 -1.17
N ILE A 44 -7.43 6.75 -0.30
CA ILE A 44 -8.49 5.89 0.21
C ILE A 44 -9.50 6.73 0.97
N ARG A 45 -9.03 7.62 1.86
CA ARG A 45 -9.83 8.47 2.74
C ARG A 45 -10.86 9.31 2.01
N ILE A 46 -10.52 9.84 0.84
CA ILE A 46 -11.40 10.70 0.03
C ILE A 46 -12.17 9.93 -1.05
N SER A 47 -11.81 8.67 -1.30
CA SER A 47 -12.45 7.88 -2.34
C SER A 47 -13.92 7.59 -2.01
N GLY A 48 -14.75 7.48 -3.04
CA GLY A 48 -16.17 7.17 -2.88
C GLY A 48 -16.94 8.14 -1.97
N GLY A 49 -16.53 9.42 -1.92
CA GLY A 49 -17.16 10.41 -1.02
C GLY A 49 -16.89 10.12 0.45
N GLY A 50 -15.74 9.54 0.80
CA GLY A 50 -15.34 9.18 2.16
C GLY A 50 -15.81 7.82 2.64
N ARG A 51 -16.47 7.03 1.76
CA ARG A 51 -16.93 5.66 2.05
C ARG A 51 -16.11 4.57 1.38
N CYS A 52 -15.08 4.92 0.64
CA CYS A 52 -14.23 4.03 -0.12
C CYS A 52 -14.99 3.10 -1.08
N ASN A 53 -14.91 3.35 -2.38
CA ASN A 53 -15.20 2.30 -3.36
C ASN A 53 -14.02 1.33 -3.35
N PHE A 54 -14.09 0.29 -2.53
CA PHE A 54 -12.92 -0.55 -2.24
C PHE A 54 -12.71 -1.67 -3.26
N THR A 55 -13.75 -2.10 -3.97
CA THR A 55 -13.64 -3.06 -5.09
C THR A 55 -14.85 -3.02 -6.01
N ASN A 56 -14.75 -3.76 -7.11
CA ASN A 56 -15.89 -4.04 -8.01
C ASN A 56 -15.94 -5.54 -8.30
N ILE A 57 -17.07 -6.19 -8.00
CA ILE A 57 -17.25 -7.64 -8.16
C ILE A 57 -17.16 -8.10 -9.62
N HIS A 58 -17.37 -7.19 -10.59
CA HIS A 58 -17.24 -7.49 -12.01
C HIS A 58 -15.85 -7.17 -12.58
N CYS A 59 -14.88 -6.90 -11.69
CA CYS A 59 -13.50 -6.63 -12.10
C CYS A 59 -12.87 -7.87 -12.74
N THR A 60 -12.56 -7.75 -14.04
CA THR A 60 -11.92 -8.78 -14.84
C THR A 60 -10.70 -8.19 -15.55
N PRO A 61 -9.76 -9.00 -16.07
CA PRO A 61 -8.62 -8.48 -16.82
C PRO A 61 -8.99 -7.56 -17.98
N SER A 62 -10.16 -7.74 -18.61
CA SER A 62 -10.65 -6.90 -19.71
C SER A 62 -11.07 -5.48 -19.27
N ALA A 63 -11.27 -5.25 -17.97
CA ALA A 63 -11.56 -3.92 -17.43
C ALA A 63 -10.30 -3.03 -17.31
N PHE A 64 -9.11 -3.59 -17.51
CA PHE A 64 -7.83 -2.88 -17.43
C PHE A 64 -7.36 -2.50 -18.83
N LEU A 65 -7.42 -1.21 -19.15
CA LEU A 65 -6.99 -0.68 -20.45
C LEU A 65 -5.48 -0.41 -20.41
N SER A 66 -4.74 -1.09 -21.27
CA SER A 66 -3.30 -0.87 -21.43
C SER A 66 -2.84 -1.42 -22.79
N GLU A 67 -1.64 -1.01 -23.24
CA GLU A 67 -1.00 -1.57 -24.44
C GLU A 67 -0.74 -3.08 -24.31
N ASN A 68 -0.51 -3.56 -23.08
CA ASN A 68 -0.42 -4.99 -22.81
C ASN A 68 -1.72 -5.51 -22.18
N PRO A 69 -2.65 -6.10 -22.95
CA PRO A 69 -3.94 -6.57 -22.42
C PRO A 69 -3.81 -7.77 -21.46
N HIS A 70 -2.59 -8.30 -21.28
CA HIS A 70 -2.33 -9.45 -20.44
C HIS A 70 -1.72 -9.09 -19.08
N PHE A 71 -1.31 -7.83 -18.86
CA PHE A 71 -0.53 -7.46 -17.68
C PHE A 71 -1.26 -7.74 -16.35
N ALA A 72 -2.59 -7.57 -16.29
CA ALA A 72 -3.38 -7.78 -15.08
C ALA A 72 -3.79 -9.26 -14.85
N LYS A 73 -3.68 -10.14 -15.86
CA LYS A 73 -4.22 -11.51 -15.79
C LYS A 73 -3.62 -12.32 -14.64
N SER A 74 -2.30 -12.32 -14.51
CA SER A 74 -1.60 -13.09 -13.48
C SER A 74 -1.93 -12.58 -12.06
N ALA A 75 -2.01 -11.28 -11.87
CA ALA A 75 -2.35 -10.71 -10.58
C ALA A 75 -3.80 -11.05 -10.18
N LEU A 76 -4.76 -10.80 -11.06
CA LEU A 76 -6.19 -11.05 -10.81
C LEU A 76 -6.55 -12.54 -10.69
N SER A 77 -5.77 -13.45 -11.30
CA SER A 77 -5.98 -14.90 -11.10
C SER A 77 -5.52 -15.40 -9.74
N ARG A 78 -4.65 -14.65 -9.04
CA ARG A 78 -4.12 -15.00 -7.72
C ARG A 78 -4.80 -14.23 -6.60
N TYR A 79 -5.27 -13.03 -6.89
CA TYR A 79 -5.97 -12.17 -5.93
C TYR A 79 -7.00 -11.32 -6.68
N GLY A 80 -8.24 -11.73 -6.57
CA GLY A 80 -9.37 -11.10 -7.24
C GLY A 80 -10.24 -10.27 -6.29
N PRO A 81 -11.34 -9.72 -6.82
CA PRO A 81 -12.28 -8.91 -6.02
C PRO A 81 -12.86 -9.62 -4.81
N TYR A 82 -13.13 -10.93 -4.93
CA TYR A 82 -13.69 -11.72 -3.83
C TYR A 82 -12.66 -12.00 -2.73
N ASP A 83 -11.37 -12.17 -3.06
CA ASP A 83 -10.33 -12.34 -2.05
C ASP A 83 -10.20 -11.07 -1.20
N PHE A 84 -10.32 -9.89 -1.82
CA PHE A 84 -10.33 -8.63 -1.08
C PHE A 84 -11.61 -8.47 -0.25
N LEU A 85 -12.76 -8.88 -0.78
CA LEU A 85 -14.02 -8.86 -0.05
C LEU A 85 -13.98 -9.79 1.18
N ASP A 86 -13.35 -10.96 1.06
CA ASP A 86 -13.15 -11.87 2.19
C ASP A 86 -12.27 -11.25 3.27
N LEU A 87 -11.23 -10.47 2.89
CA LEU A 87 -10.44 -9.70 3.83
C LEU A 87 -11.30 -8.66 4.56
N VAL A 88 -12.11 -7.89 3.84
CA VAL A 88 -13.05 -6.90 4.41
C VAL A 88 -14.00 -7.57 5.41
N ASN A 89 -14.56 -8.74 5.05
CA ASN A 89 -15.46 -9.52 5.91
C ASN A 89 -14.76 -10.07 7.16
N ARG A 90 -13.49 -10.54 7.05
CA ARG A 90 -12.70 -10.98 8.21
C ARG A 90 -12.54 -9.87 9.26
N HIS A 91 -12.37 -8.63 8.79
CA HIS A 91 -12.29 -7.44 9.64
C HIS A 91 -13.66 -6.91 10.07
N ARG A 92 -14.77 -7.59 9.72
CA ARG A 92 -16.14 -7.24 10.09
C ARG A 92 -16.53 -5.82 9.67
N ILE A 93 -16.02 -5.36 8.54
CA ILE A 93 -16.38 -4.07 7.96
C ILE A 93 -17.70 -4.22 7.22
N SER A 94 -18.69 -3.43 7.60
CA SER A 94 -20.00 -3.42 6.93
C SER A 94 -19.92 -2.70 5.59
N TRP A 95 -20.56 -3.26 4.59
CA TRP A 95 -20.51 -2.73 3.23
C TRP A 95 -21.81 -2.97 2.47
N HIS A 96 -22.01 -2.25 1.37
CA HIS A 96 -23.11 -2.43 0.43
C HIS A 96 -22.63 -2.34 -1.01
N GLU A 97 -23.35 -3.00 -1.91
CA GLU A 97 -23.25 -2.79 -3.35
C GLU A 97 -24.08 -1.57 -3.74
N LYS A 98 -23.49 -0.66 -4.53
CA LYS A 98 -24.17 0.52 -5.02
C LYS A 98 -24.73 0.29 -6.42
N THR A 99 -23.91 0.45 -7.45
CA THR A 99 -24.28 0.26 -8.86
C THR A 99 -23.17 -0.46 -9.59
N LEU A 100 -23.51 -1.30 -10.56
CA LEU A 100 -22.58 -1.97 -11.46
C LEU A 100 -21.46 -2.75 -10.73
N GLY A 101 -21.79 -3.38 -9.61
CA GLY A 101 -20.85 -4.20 -8.85
C GLY A 101 -19.87 -3.43 -7.96
N GLN A 102 -20.04 -2.12 -7.80
CA GLN A 102 -19.20 -1.30 -6.94
C GLN A 102 -19.52 -1.52 -5.47
N LEU A 103 -18.53 -1.86 -4.64
CA LEU A 103 -18.68 -2.07 -3.21
C LEU A 103 -18.12 -0.90 -2.40
N PHE A 104 -18.91 -0.45 -1.43
CA PHE A 104 -18.58 0.68 -0.55
C PHE A 104 -18.73 0.29 0.92
N CYS A 105 -17.88 0.87 1.79
CA CYS A 105 -18.10 0.80 3.22
C CYS A 105 -19.39 1.54 3.61
N ASP A 106 -20.11 1.00 4.58
CA ASP A 106 -21.34 1.63 5.08
C ASP A 106 -21.04 2.91 5.86
N SER A 107 -19.98 2.93 6.64
CA SER A 107 -19.65 4.05 7.52
C SER A 107 -18.51 4.93 6.99
N SER A 108 -17.32 4.42 6.81
CA SER A 108 -16.15 5.25 6.50
C SER A 108 -15.03 4.53 5.76
N ALA A 109 -14.40 5.23 4.81
CA ALA A 109 -13.14 4.82 4.18
C ALA A 109 -12.00 4.55 5.19
N LYS A 110 -12.09 5.09 6.40
CA LYS A 110 -11.10 4.85 7.47
C LYS A 110 -11.07 3.40 7.92
N GLU A 111 -12.17 2.66 7.76
CA GLU A 111 -12.22 1.23 8.11
C GLU A 111 -11.27 0.40 7.23
N ILE A 112 -11.23 0.68 5.92
CA ILE A 112 -10.27 0.04 5.01
C ILE A 112 -8.83 0.42 5.36
N ILE A 113 -8.58 1.67 5.73
CA ILE A 113 -7.23 2.10 6.16
C ILE A 113 -6.82 1.37 7.44
N ALA A 114 -7.70 1.30 8.44
CA ALA A 114 -7.44 0.61 9.69
C ALA A 114 -7.21 -0.91 9.48
N MET A 115 -7.98 -1.52 8.60
CA MET A 115 -7.80 -2.91 8.18
C MET A 115 -6.40 -3.14 7.61
N LEU A 116 -5.99 -2.35 6.61
CA LEU A 116 -4.67 -2.50 5.98
C LEU A 116 -3.53 -2.26 6.97
N GLN A 117 -3.69 -1.30 7.89
CA GLN A 117 -2.71 -1.07 8.96
C GLN A 117 -2.66 -2.23 9.95
N ALA A 118 -3.79 -2.88 10.25
CA ALA A 118 -3.82 -4.06 11.10
C ALA A 118 -3.10 -5.25 10.44
N GLU A 119 -3.34 -5.50 9.15
CA GLU A 119 -2.62 -6.54 8.39
C GLU A 119 -1.10 -6.29 8.37
N MET A 120 -0.67 -5.03 8.21
CA MET A 120 0.75 -4.66 8.31
C MET A 120 1.32 -4.92 9.72
N ALA A 121 0.56 -4.61 10.76
CA ALA A 121 0.98 -4.80 12.14
C ALA A 121 1.14 -6.28 12.53
N GLU A 122 0.35 -7.19 11.94
CA GLU A 122 0.47 -8.63 12.14
C GLU A 122 1.82 -9.22 11.70
N VAL A 123 2.52 -8.52 10.79
CA VAL A 123 3.83 -8.94 10.26
C VAL A 123 4.95 -7.95 10.58
N ASP A 124 4.76 -7.13 11.62
CA ASP A 124 5.75 -6.19 12.16
C ASP A 124 6.31 -5.19 11.13
N VAL A 125 5.48 -4.69 10.21
CA VAL A 125 5.88 -3.67 9.24
C VAL A 125 6.13 -2.33 9.94
N GLU A 126 7.30 -1.73 9.70
CA GLU A 126 7.55 -0.36 10.10
C GLU A 126 6.87 0.63 9.14
N LEU A 127 6.29 1.70 9.69
CA LEU A 127 5.67 2.77 8.91
C LEU A 127 6.25 4.13 9.29
N TRP A 128 6.91 4.79 8.32
CA TRP A 128 7.42 6.14 8.48
C TRP A 128 6.61 7.12 7.64
N LEU A 129 5.76 7.87 8.31
CA LEU A 129 5.04 9.01 7.73
C LEU A 129 5.88 10.29 7.83
N GLU A 130 5.43 11.34 7.14
CA GLU A 130 6.12 12.64 7.05
C GLU A 130 7.60 12.48 6.62
N THR A 131 7.84 11.53 5.71
CA THR A 131 9.17 11.17 5.22
C THR A 131 9.24 11.41 3.71
N SER A 132 9.99 12.42 3.30
CA SER A 132 10.15 12.79 1.90
C SER A 132 11.31 12.03 1.26
N ILE A 133 11.16 11.64 -0.01
CA ILE A 133 12.21 10.97 -0.80
C ILE A 133 12.96 12.04 -1.58
N SER A 134 14.28 12.07 -1.44
CA SER A 134 15.16 12.98 -2.18
C SER A 134 15.79 12.31 -3.39
N SER A 135 16.19 11.05 -3.28
CA SER A 135 16.77 10.29 -4.38
C SER A 135 16.64 8.78 -4.16
N VAL A 136 16.62 8.05 -5.27
CA VAL A 136 16.66 6.58 -5.29
C VAL A 136 17.85 6.18 -6.16
N ARG A 137 18.70 5.30 -5.66
CA ARG A 137 19.86 4.76 -6.37
C ARG A 137 19.82 3.24 -6.31
N HIS A 138 20.22 2.60 -7.39
CA HIS A 138 20.50 1.16 -7.43
C HIS A 138 22.01 0.99 -7.56
N SER A 139 22.63 0.24 -6.65
CA SER A 139 24.08 0.02 -6.62
C SER A 139 24.38 -1.43 -6.28
N GLY A 140 24.89 -2.18 -7.23
CA GLY A 140 25.07 -3.63 -7.08
C GLY A 140 23.72 -4.34 -6.95
N ASP A 141 23.52 -5.04 -5.84
CA ASP A 141 22.30 -5.79 -5.56
C ASP A 141 21.34 -5.04 -4.60
N GLU A 142 21.64 -3.79 -4.24
CA GLU A 142 20.87 -3.01 -3.27
C GLU A 142 20.25 -1.76 -3.88
N PHE A 143 19.08 -1.38 -3.35
CA PHE A 143 18.47 -0.07 -3.57
C PHE A 143 18.77 0.83 -2.37
N CYS A 144 19.35 2.00 -2.59
CA CYS A 144 19.59 3.00 -1.55
C CYS A 144 18.75 4.25 -1.82
N VAL A 145 17.99 4.66 -0.83
CA VAL A 145 17.05 5.78 -0.89
C VAL A 145 17.46 6.83 0.14
N LEU A 146 17.70 8.05 -0.34
CA LEU A 146 17.93 9.20 0.52
C LEU A 146 16.59 9.81 0.87
N VAL A 147 16.30 9.89 2.16
CA VAL A 147 15.05 10.44 2.70
C VAL A 147 15.32 11.58 3.66
N GLU A 148 14.32 12.42 3.84
CA GLU A 148 14.28 13.45 4.88
C GLU A 148 13.08 13.21 5.78
N LYS A 149 13.34 13.06 7.08
CA LYS A 149 12.33 12.93 8.12
C LYS A 149 12.60 13.92 9.25
N GLN A 150 11.65 14.79 9.54
CA GLN A 150 11.78 15.83 10.58
C GLN A 150 13.03 16.71 10.41
N GLY A 151 13.36 17.09 9.17
CA GLY A 151 14.53 17.91 8.85
C GLY A 151 15.88 17.17 8.94
N GLN A 152 15.87 15.86 9.15
CA GLN A 152 17.08 15.03 9.20
C GLN A 152 17.16 14.14 7.95
N ALA A 153 18.28 14.24 7.23
CA ALA A 153 18.57 13.34 6.13
C ALA A 153 19.03 11.98 6.66
N ARG A 154 18.55 10.91 6.05
CA ARG A 154 18.90 9.51 6.34
C ARG A 154 19.03 8.73 5.05
N GLU A 155 19.88 7.73 5.03
CA GLU A 155 19.97 6.77 3.93
C GLU A 155 19.37 5.44 4.36
N ILE A 156 18.44 4.92 3.53
CA ILE A 156 17.83 3.61 3.72
C ILE A 156 18.29 2.74 2.58
N CYS A 157 18.87 1.58 2.87
CA CYS A 157 19.24 0.59 1.88
C CYS A 157 18.33 -0.63 2.02
N ALA A 158 17.96 -1.24 0.91
CA ALA A 158 17.04 -2.36 0.84
C ALA A 158 17.44 -3.35 -0.25
N ASP A 159 17.15 -4.63 -0.03
CA ASP A 159 17.36 -5.69 -1.03
C ASP A 159 16.31 -5.59 -2.15
N HIS A 160 15.08 -5.11 -1.80
CA HIS A 160 13.94 -4.99 -2.72
C HIS A 160 13.24 -3.64 -2.58
#